data_9db3f3a0698d3931dafef9305dc78350
#
_entry.id   9db3f3a0698d3931dafef9305dc78350
#
_cell.length_a   1.000
_cell.length_b   1.000
_cell.length_c   1.000
_cell.angle_alpha   90.00
_cell.angle_beta   90.00
_cell.angle_gamma   90.00
#
_symmetry.space_group_name_H-M   'P 1'
#
loop_
_entity.id
_entity.type
_entity.pdbx_description
1 polymer ?
#
loop_
_entity_poly.entity_id
_entity_poly.type
_entity_poly.pdbx_seq_one_letter_code
_entity_poly.pdbx_strand_id
1 'polypeptide(L)'
;MLGMGAATRIFVATGNTDMRLGFQGLYALVIGRLQQNPRSGHLFLFANKRRDRMKVFFFDTNSLWVCARRMEKGRLHWPTSEEGRVQLSREEFALLIGGIDLTQTSKRNWYRRPIAEDAGIVRNTL
;
A
#
# COMPACT_ATOMS: atom_id res chain seq x y z
N MET A 1 -14.87 -2.60 7.34
CA MET A 1 -13.63 -2.91 7.11
C MET A 1 -13.27 -3.08 5.69
N LEU A 2 -12.04 -3.23 5.43
CA LEU A 2 -11.60 -3.33 4.08
C LEU A 2 -12.07 -4.63 3.48
N GLY A 3 -12.86 -4.53 2.47
CA GLY A 3 -13.21 -5.68 1.69
C GLY A 3 -12.33 -5.72 0.47
N MET A 4 -11.73 -6.83 0.18
CA MET A 4 -10.90 -6.97 -0.99
C MET A 4 -11.52 -7.97 -1.94
N GLY A 5 -11.79 -7.52 -3.14
CA GLY A 5 -12.22 -8.41 -4.17
C GLY A 5 -11.04 -9.16 -4.76
N ALA A 6 -11.33 -10.14 -5.57
CA ALA A 6 -10.28 -10.95 -6.19
C ALA A 6 -9.36 -10.10 -7.06
N ALA A 7 -9.88 -9.02 -7.63
CA ALA A 7 -9.10 -8.17 -8.51
C ALA A 7 -8.39 -7.03 -7.79
N THR A 8 -8.55 -6.91 -6.48
CA THR A 8 -7.92 -5.83 -5.73
C THR A 8 -6.43 -6.05 -5.67
N ARG A 9 -5.69 -5.01 -5.99
CA ARG A 9 -4.23 -5.04 -5.92
C ARG A 9 -3.78 -4.18 -4.76
N ILE A 10 -2.57 -4.40 -4.30
CA ILE A 10 -2.03 -3.72 -3.14
C ILE A 10 -0.70 -3.11 -3.53
N PHE A 11 -0.63 -1.79 -3.49
CA PHE A 11 0.56 -1.05 -3.87
C PHE A 11 1.15 -0.37 -2.66
N VAL A 12 2.48 -0.35 -2.56
CA VAL A 12 3.17 0.23 -1.43
C VAL A 12 4.15 1.27 -1.89
N ALA A 13 4.10 2.44 -1.29
CA ALA A 13 5.14 3.44 -1.44
C ALA A 13 6.27 3.06 -0.48
N THR A 14 7.42 2.68 -1.03
CA THR A 14 8.48 2.13 -0.21
C THR A 14 9.32 3.20 0.48
N GLY A 15 9.26 4.43 0.01
CA GLY A 15 9.97 5.53 0.67
C GLY A 15 9.23 6.04 1.89
N ASN A 16 9.69 7.17 2.39
CA ASN A 16 9.09 7.76 3.58
C ASN A 16 7.96 8.67 3.18
N THR A 17 6.89 8.65 3.93
CA THR A 17 5.73 9.50 3.69
C THR A 17 5.42 10.29 4.94
N ASP A 18 5.08 11.56 4.77
CA ASP A 18 4.68 12.42 5.86
C ASP A 18 3.29 11.99 6.31
N MET A 19 3.18 11.53 7.53
CA MET A 19 1.92 11.02 8.06
C MET A 19 0.91 12.12 8.37
N ARG A 20 1.28 13.39 8.17
CA ARG A 20 0.31 14.47 8.30
C ARG A 20 -0.56 14.59 7.06
N LEU A 21 -0.16 13.97 5.96
CA LEU A 21 -0.95 14.01 4.74
C LEU A 21 -2.28 13.31 4.93
N GLY A 22 -3.31 13.96 4.46
CA GLY A 22 -4.66 13.38 4.48
C GLY A 22 -5.10 12.99 3.10
N PHE A 23 -6.40 13.12 2.84
CA PHE A 23 -6.98 12.63 1.59
C PHE A 23 -6.31 13.23 0.35
N GLN A 24 -6.16 14.53 0.31
CA GLN A 24 -5.64 15.17 -0.88
C GLN A 24 -4.17 14.88 -1.11
N GLY A 25 -3.39 14.92 -0.05
CA GLY A 25 -1.97 14.65 -0.15
C GLY A 25 -1.68 13.22 -0.58
N LEU A 26 -2.40 12.26 -0.01
CA LEU A 26 -2.21 10.87 -0.39
C LEU A 26 -2.74 10.59 -1.78
N TYR A 27 -3.83 11.25 -2.16
CA TYR A 27 -4.37 11.14 -3.52
C TYR A 27 -3.29 11.52 -4.53
N ALA A 28 -2.60 12.64 -4.26
CA ALA A 28 -1.54 13.09 -5.14
C ALA A 28 -0.37 12.12 -5.19
N LEU A 29 -0.05 11.48 -4.07
CA LEU A 29 1.03 10.51 -4.05
C LEU A 29 0.68 9.24 -4.81
N VAL A 30 -0.58 8.83 -4.79
CA VAL A 30 -1.00 7.67 -5.58
C VAL A 30 -0.73 7.95 -7.05
N ILE A 31 -1.06 9.14 -7.51
CA ILE A 31 -0.83 9.51 -8.90
C ILE A 31 0.67 9.67 -9.17
N GLY A 32 1.34 10.48 -8.38
CA GLY A 32 2.71 10.88 -8.69
C GLY A 32 3.74 9.84 -8.35
N ARG A 33 3.64 9.25 -7.16
CA ARG A 33 4.65 8.32 -6.71
C ARG A 33 4.33 6.88 -7.12
N LEU A 34 3.08 6.48 -6.99
CA LEU A 34 2.69 5.11 -7.29
C LEU A 34 2.27 4.93 -8.74
N GLN A 35 1.95 6.03 -9.41
CA GLN A 35 1.55 6.02 -10.81
C GLN A 35 0.34 5.12 -11.02
N GLN A 36 -0.61 5.28 -10.15
CA GLN A 36 -1.83 4.51 -10.19
C GLN A 36 -3.05 5.43 -10.13
N ASN A 37 -4.20 4.86 -10.39
CA ASN A 37 -5.46 5.59 -10.33
C ASN A 37 -5.99 5.54 -8.90
N PRO A 38 -6.10 6.68 -8.21
CA PRO A 38 -6.57 6.67 -6.82
C PRO A 38 -8.01 6.19 -6.67
N ARG A 39 -8.77 6.18 -7.74
CA ARG A 39 -10.17 5.74 -7.68
C ARG A 39 -10.34 4.31 -8.15
N SER A 40 -9.25 3.58 -8.29
CA SER A 40 -9.29 2.23 -8.81
C SER A 40 -9.92 1.22 -7.88
N GLY A 41 -9.99 1.51 -6.60
CA GLY A 41 -10.43 0.54 -5.61
C GLY A 41 -9.30 -0.30 -5.06
N HIS A 42 -8.09 -0.13 -5.56
CA HIS A 42 -6.93 -0.84 -5.02
C HIS A 42 -6.50 -0.20 -3.71
N LEU A 43 -5.68 -0.91 -2.96
CA LEU A 43 -5.16 -0.41 -1.70
C LEU A 43 -3.80 0.22 -1.94
N PHE A 44 -3.59 1.38 -1.32
CA PHE A 44 -2.34 2.11 -1.45
C PHE A 44 -1.79 2.36 -0.05
N LEU A 45 -0.57 1.88 0.22
CA LEU A 45 0.02 1.89 1.55
C LEU A 45 1.18 2.85 1.64
N PHE A 46 1.22 3.60 2.73
CA PHE A 46 2.26 4.59 2.98
C PHE A 46 2.73 4.47 4.42
N ALA A 47 4.01 4.69 4.67
CA ALA A 47 4.54 4.64 6.02
C ALA A 47 5.52 5.78 6.25
N ASN A 48 5.70 6.12 7.52
CA ASN A 48 6.65 7.15 7.90
C ASN A 48 8.06 6.59 7.96
N LYS A 49 9.03 7.48 8.18
CA LYS A 49 10.43 7.08 8.21
C LYS A 49 10.72 6.10 9.33
N ARG A 50 10.10 6.27 10.48
CA ARG A 50 10.34 5.39 11.62
C ARG A 50 9.66 4.05 11.50
N ARG A 51 8.80 3.90 10.54
CA ARG A 51 8.05 2.65 10.29
C ARG A 51 7.19 2.25 11.48
N ASP A 52 6.72 3.22 12.24
CA ASP A 52 5.79 2.94 13.32
C ASP A 52 4.40 3.46 13.03
N ARG A 53 4.19 4.07 11.86
CA ARG A 53 2.88 4.52 11.44
C ARG A 53 2.69 4.23 9.97
N MET A 54 1.47 3.85 9.62
CA MET A 54 1.13 3.66 8.21
C MET A 54 -0.26 4.17 7.95
N LYS A 55 -0.53 4.45 6.70
CA LYS A 55 -1.86 4.78 6.24
C LYS A 55 -2.19 3.96 5.02
N VAL A 56 -3.45 3.56 4.92
CA VAL A 56 -3.98 2.85 3.77
C VAL A 56 -5.02 3.75 3.13
N PHE A 57 -4.85 4.02 1.86
CA PHE A 57 -5.76 4.86 1.09
C PHE A 57 -6.48 3.98 0.09
N PHE A 58 -7.78 4.13 -0.03
CA PHE A 58 -8.53 3.41 -1.05
C PHE A 58 -9.86 4.11 -1.35
N PHE A 59 -10.40 3.81 -2.52
CA PHE A 59 -11.67 4.36 -2.95
C PHE A 59 -12.69 3.22 -2.95
N ASP A 60 -13.85 3.47 -2.39
CA ASP A 60 -14.90 2.47 -2.30
C ASP A 60 -16.21 3.12 -2.68
N THR A 61 -16.86 2.59 -3.67
CA THR A 61 -18.14 3.07 -4.18
C THR A 61 -18.07 4.52 -4.62
N ASN A 62 -18.18 5.44 -3.71
CA ASN A 62 -18.11 6.86 -4.03
C ASN A 62 -17.35 7.63 -2.97
N SER A 63 -16.54 6.97 -2.19
CA SER A 63 -15.88 7.60 -1.05
C SER A 63 -14.40 7.26 -1.01
N LEU A 64 -13.62 8.21 -0.54
CA LEU A 64 -12.21 7.97 -0.28
C LEU A 64 -12.06 7.61 1.19
N TRP A 65 -11.24 6.62 1.45
CA TRP A 65 -10.96 6.18 2.80
C TRP A 65 -9.48 6.29 3.09
N VAL A 66 -9.16 6.73 4.29
CA VAL A 66 -7.79 6.70 4.80
C VAL A 66 -7.85 6.05 6.17
N CYS A 67 -7.21 4.89 6.30
CA CYS A 67 -7.14 4.19 7.58
C CYS A 67 -5.73 4.36 8.11
N ALA A 68 -5.61 4.68 9.39
CA ALA A 68 -4.31 4.92 10.00
C ALA A 68 -4.02 3.85 11.03
N ARG A 69 -2.75 3.46 11.13
CA ARG A 69 -2.30 2.50 12.12
C ARG A 69 -1.04 3.01 12.77
N ARG A 70 -0.96 2.91 14.08
CA ARG A 70 0.24 3.25 14.82
C ARG A 70 0.69 2.04 15.62
N MET A 71 1.96 1.69 15.48
CA MET A 71 2.53 0.58 16.24
C MET A 71 2.87 1.08 17.62
N GLU A 72 2.32 0.45 18.65
CA GLU A 72 2.65 0.81 20.01
C GLU A 72 3.99 0.21 20.42
N LYS A 73 4.37 -0.91 19.81
CA LYS A 73 5.66 -1.53 20.02
C LYS A 73 6.20 -2.01 18.71
N GLY A 74 7.51 -1.93 18.54
CA GLY A 74 8.14 -2.44 17.35
C GLY A 74 7.89 -1.56 16.15
N ARG A 75 8.20 -2.09 15.00
CA ARG A 75 8.10 -1.37 13.75
C ARG A 75 7.54 -2.27 12.68
N LEU A 76 6.99 -1.63 11.66
CA LEU A 76 6.53 -2.35 10.49
C LEU A 76 7.75 -2.78 9.68
N HIS A 77 7.70 -3.99 9.15
CA HIS A 77 8.74 -4.49 8.26
C HIS A 77 8.37 -4.06 6.84
N TRP A 78 8.82 -2.88 6.49
CA TRP A 78 8.37 -2.20 5.28
C TRP A 78 9.21 -2.61 4.09
N PRO A 79 8.58 -2.84 2.95
CA PRO A 79 9.34 -3.23 1.76
C PRO A 79 10.25 -2.12 1.27
N THR A 80 11.25 -2.50 0.51
CA THR A 80 12.15 -1.55 -0.12
C THR A 80 12.18 -1.82 -1.62
N SER A 81 12.47 -0.79 -2.39
CA SER A 81 12.66 -0.96 -3.82
C SER A 81 13.39 0.26 -4.36
N GLU A 82 14.06 0.09 -5.47
CA GLU A 82 14.76 1.19 -6.08
C GLU A 82 13.80 2.16 -6.75
N GLU A 83 12.67 1.66 -7.18
CA GLU A 83 11.70 2.51 -7.86
C GLU A 83 10.80 3.28 -6.91
N GLY A 84 10.86 2.98 -5.64
CA GLY A 84 10.03 3.67 -4.67
C GLY A 84 8.63 3.11 -4.53
N ARG A 85 8.34 2.01 -5.20
CA ARG A 85 7.02 1.39 -5.14
C ARG A 85 7.11 -0.09 -5.45
N VAL A 86 6.23 -0.86 -4.83
CA VAL A 86 6.11 -2.29 -5.11
C VAL A 86 4.64 -2.69 -5.03
N GLN A 87 4.33 -3.80 -5.64
CA GLN A 87 3.01 -4.39 -5.50
C GLN A 87 3.13 -5.63 -4.64
N LEU A 88 2.26 -5.77 -3.66
CA LEU A 88 2.27 -6.93 -2.77
C LEU A 88 1.18 -7.91 -3.17
N SER A 89 1.44 -9.18 -2.92
CA SER A 89 0.39 -10.18 -2.97
C SER A 89 -0.46 -10.08 -1.72
N ARG A 90 -1.59 -10.76 -1.70
CA ARG A 90 -2.43 -10.79 -0.51
C ARG A 90 -1.70 -11.41 0.65
N GLU A 91 -0.92 -12.46 0.39
CA GLU A 91 -0.15 -13.11 1.44
C GLU A 91 0.90 -12.18 2.01
N GLU A 92 1.59 -11.45 1.14
CA GLU A 92 2.59 -10.49 1.58
C GLU A 92 1.96 -9.37 2.41
N PHE A 93 0.79 -8.92 1.99
CA PHE A 93 0.08 -7.90 2.73
C PHE A 93 -0.30 -8.41 4.11
N ALA A 94 -0.79 -9.65 4.20
CA ALA A 94 -1.15 -10.23 5.48
C ALA A 94 0.06 -10.32 6.41
N LEU A 95 1.21 -10.69 5.86
CA LEU A 95 2.44 -10.76 6.66
C LEU A 95 2.85 -9.36 7.14
N LEU A 96 2.74 -8.38 6.28
CA LEU A 96 3.08 -7.01 6.65
C LEU A 96 2.18 -6.53 7.79
N ILE A 97 0.89 -6.76 7.65
CA ILE A 97 -0.07 -6.35 8.68
C ILE A 97 0.17 -7.10 9.97
N GLY A 98 0.57 -8.36 9.87
CA GLY A 98 0.83 -9.18 11.05
C GLY A 98 2.17 -8.93 11.70
N GLY A 99 3.02 -8.11 11.10
CA GLY A 99 4.30 -7.79 11.71
C GLY A 99 5.41 -8.79 11.41
N ILE A 100 5.22 -9.64 10.42
CA ILE A 100 6.23 -10.61 10.05
C ILE A 100 7.26 -9.95 9.14
N ASP A 101 8.53 -10.25 9.37
CA ASP A 101 9.60 -9.68 8.56
C ASP A 101 9.59 -10.31 7.18
N LEU A 102 9.18 -9.55 6.20
CA LEU A 102 9.07 -10.05 4.85
C LEU A 102 10.41 -10.38 4.23
N THR A 103 11.46 -9.72 4.68
CA THR A 103 12.76 -9.98 4.09
C THR A 103 13.27 -11.34 4.48
N GLN A 104 12.83 -11.87 5.60
CA GLN A 104 13.25 -13.19 6.01
C GLN A 104 12.39 -14.28 5.42
N THR A 105 11.14 -14.01 5.20
CA THR A 105 10.29 -15.02 4.63
C THR A 105 10.42 -15.07 3.15
N SER A 106 11.08 -14.14 2.54
CA SER A 106 11.02 -14.04 1.17
C SER A 106 12.07 -14.66 0.46
N LYS A 107 11.83 -15.72 0.07
CA LYS A 107 12.52 -16.23 -0.94
C LYS A 107 11.94 -15.55 -2.09
N ARG A 108 10.89 -14.85 -1.99
CA ARG A 108 10.29 -14.26 -3.11
C ARG A 108 10.84 -12.89 -3.25
N ASN A 109 10.87 -12.38 -4.41
CA ASN A 109 11.41 -11.08 -4.68
C ASN A 109 10.31 -10.07 -4.75
N TRP A 110 9.50 -10.03 -3.70
CA TRP A 110 8.33 -9.16 -3.73
C TRP A 110 8.70 -7.70 -3.93
N TYR A 111 9.85 -7.30 -3.41
CA TYR A 111 10.28 -5.91 -3.55
C TYR A 111 10.85 -5.62 -4.93
N ARG A 112 11.07 -6.62 -5.75
CA ARG A 112 11.53 -6.41 -7.12
C ARG A 112 10.43 -6.66 -8.13
N ARG A 113 9.26 -7.03 -7.67
CA ARG A 113 8.16 -7.33 -8.56
C ARG A 113 7.72 -6.06 -9.25
N PRO A 114 7.65 -6.04 -10.57
CA PRO A 114 7.20 -4.84 -11.25
C PRO A 114 5.75 -4.59 -10.93
N ILE A 115 5.40 -3.33 -10.84
CA ILE A 115 4.03 -2.96 -10.61
C ILE A 115 3.32 -3.04 -11.94
N ALA A 116 2.22 -3.79 -11.95
CA ALA A 116 1.42 -3.91 -13.16
C ALA A 116 0.81 -2.55 -13.46
N GLU A 117 0.73 -2.23 -14.74
CA GLU A 117 0.14 -0.99 -15.12
C GLU A 117 -1.32 -0.97 -14.80
N ASP A 118 -1.81 0.20 -14.52
CA ASP A 118 -3.18 0.36 -14.11
C ASP A 118 -4.10 0.51 -15.30
N ALA A 119 -3.80 -0.17 -16.37
CA ALA A 119 -4.57 -0.03 -17.58
C ALA A 119 -5.81 -0.90 -17.49
N GLY A 120 -6.91 -0.35 -17.83
CA GLY A 120 -8.13 -1.12 -17.88
C GLY A 120 -8.43 -1.77 -16.57
N ILE A 121 -8.21 -1.08 -15.53
CA ILE A 121 -8.36 -1.64 -14.24
C ILE A 121 -9.70 -2.15 -13.96
N VAL A 122 -9.71 -3.32 -13.43
CA VAL A 122 -10.92 -3.88 -12.96
C VAL A 122 -11.22 -3.27 -11.64
N ARG A 123 -12.39 -2.64 -11.51
CA ARG A 123 -12.71 -2.06 -10.35
C ARG A 123 -13.06 -2.97 -9.33
N ASN A 124 -12.63 -2.80 -8.23
CA ASN A 124 -13.00 -3.59 -7.12
C ASN A 124 -14.43 -3.33 -6.78
N THR A 125 -15.19 -4.38 -6.71
CA THR A 125 -16.59 -4.20 -6.46
C THR A 125 -16.94 -4.76 -5.13
N LEU A 126 -16.48 -4.39 -4.15
CA LEU A 126 -16.77 -4.90 -2.84
C LEU A 126 -18.23 -5.19 -2.58
#